data_a3e7e996a41dfc00998719d9181cd9de
#
_entry.id   a3e7e996a41dfc00998719d9181cd9de
#
_cell.length_a   1.000
_cell.length_b   1.000
_cell.length_c   1.000
_cell.angle_alpha   90.00
_cell.angle_beta   90.00
_cell.angle_gamma   90.00
#
_symmetry.space_group_name_H-M   'P 1'
#
loop_
_entity.id
_entity.type
_entity.pdbx_description
1 polymer ?
#
loop_
_entity_poly.entity_id
_entity_poly.type
_entity_poly.pdbx_seq_one_letter_code
_entity_poly.pdbx_strand_id
1 'polypeptide(L)'
;MIPPHGGVLVNRFISKNKLDIKDVCFEVYLARDQISELRNIATGLYSPLTGYLNQEDYESVLSRIRLANGLPWSIPLVFPLPKTKWTQAQIGSQILLKETRKGKDILLGVLEVSDKYEIDRETYCGKVYGTCDKSHPGVQL
;
A
#
# COMPACT_ATOMS: atom_id res chain seq x y z
N MET A 1 23.58 -8.52 16.08
CA MET A 1 22.77 -8.19 14.88
C MET A 1 21.65 -7.27 15.31
N ILE A 2 21.43 -6.17 14.62
CA ILE A 2 20.33 -5.25 14.94
C ILE A 2 19.02 -5.90 14.51
N PRO A 3 17.99 -6.01 15.37
CA PRO A 3 16.70 -6.58 14.99
C PRO A 3 15.99 -5.67 13.97
N PRO A 4 15.10 -6.22 13.14
CA PRO A 4 14.29 -5.41 12.22
C PRO A 4 13.39 -4.46 12.99
N HIS A 5 12.99 -3.36 12.36
CA HIS A 5 12.01 -2.43 12.95
C HIS A 5 10.73 -3.17 13.33
N GLY A 6 10.25 -2.98 14.57
CA GLY A 6 9.12 -3.75 15.12
C GLY A 6 9.42 -5.19 15.53
N GLY A 7 10.69 -5.61 15.47
CA GLY A 7 11.16 -6.90 15.99
C GLY A 7 10.94 -8.12 15.10
N VAL A 8 10.12 -8.01 14.05
CA VAL A 8 9.79 -9.13 13.14
C VAL A 8 10.06 -8.74 11.69
N LEU A 9 10.89 -9.52 11.01
CA LEU A 9 11.07 -9.37 9.57
C LEU A 9 9.89 -10.00 8.82
N VAL A 10 9.17 -9.16 8.11
CA VAL A 10 8.04 -9.58 7.27
C VAL A 10 8.56 -10.20 5.97
N ASN A 11 7.95 -11.29 5.53
CA ASN A 11 8.17 -11.88 4.22
C ASN A 11 6.81 -12.25 3.62
N ARG A 12 6.45 -11.62 2.50
CA ARG A 12 5.16 -11.82 1.80
C ARG A 12 5.32 -12.54 0.46
N PHE A 13 6.51 -13.08 0.17
CA PHE A 13 6.67 -13.92 -1.00
C PHE A 13 5.93 -15.25 -0.84
N ILE A 14 5.18 -15.61 -1.85
CA ILE A 14 4.49 -16.88 -1.94
C ILE A 14 4.81 -17.54 -3.27
N SER A 15 4.99 -18.86 -3.27
CA SER A 15 5.15 -19.59 -4.52
C SER A 15 3.82 -19.64 -5.28
N LYS A 16 3.89 -19.56 -6.61
CA LYS A 16 2.75 -19.45 -7.51
C LYS A 16 1.72 -20.58 -7.32
N ASN A 17 2.18 -21.79 -7.00
CA ASN A 17 1.33 -22.95 -6.74
C ASN A 17 0.63 -22.96 -5.37
N LYS A 18 1.02 -22.04 -4.48
CA LYS A 18 0.37 -21.83 -3.16
C LYS A 18 -0.52 -20.60 -3.13
N LEU A 19 -0.56 -19.85 -4.24
CA LEU A 19 -1.36 -18.64 -4.33
C LEU A 19 -2.83 -19.03 -4.51
N ASP A 20 -3.66 -18.65 -3.54
CA ASP A 20 -5.10 -18.85 -3.57
C ASP A 20 -5.77 -17.58 -4.10
N ILE A 21 -6.25 -17.65 -5.35
CA ILE A 21 -6.93 -16.53 -5.99
C ILE A 21 -8.43 -16.82 -5.97
N LYS A 22 -9.16 -16.01 -5.20
CA LYS A 22 -10.62 -16.12 -5.04
C LYS A 22 -11.22 -14.71 -5.05
N ASP A 23 -12.47 -14.62 -5.47
CA ASP A 23 -13.26 -13.38 -5.39
C ASP A 23 -12.54 -12.14 -5.93
N VAL A 24 -11.93 -12.28 -7.10
CA VAL A 24 -11.21 -11.18 -7.76
C VAL A 24 -12.21 -10.13 -8.24
N CYS A 25 -12.12 -8.92 -7.69
CA CYS A 25 -12.99 -7.83 -8.09
C CYS A 25 -12.50 -7.09 -9.34
N PHE A 26 -11.19 -6.92 -9.50
CA PHE A 26 -10.57 -6.34 -10.71
C PHE A 26 -9.04 -6.50 -10.69
N GLU A 27 -8.42 -6.02 -11.77
CA GLU A 27 -6.98 -5.98 -11.94
C GLU A 27 -6.48 -4.55 -11.98
N VAL A 28 -5.25 -4.32 -11.48
CA VAL A 28 -4.55 -3.04 -11.55
C VAL A 28 -3.16 -3.26 -12.14
N TYR A 29 -2.83 -2.45 -13.14
CA TYR A 29 -1.48 -2.39 -13.70
C TYR A 29 -0.68 -1.34 -12.96
N LEU A 30 0.39 -1.78 -12.30
CA LEU A 30 1.19 -0.95 -11.43
C LEU A 30 2.20 -0.11 -12.21
N ALA A 31 2.36 1.13 -11.80
CA ALA A 31 3.46 1.98 -12.20
C ALA A 31 4.77 1.55 -11.52
N ARG A 32 5.91 2.05 -11.98
CA ARG A 32 7.24 1.62 -11.52
C ARG A 32 7.47 1.85 -10.02
N ASP A 33 7.01 2.96 -9.50
CA ASP A 33 7.06 3.33 -8.09
C ASP A 33 6.20 2.39 -7.23
N GLN A 34 4.97 2.10 -7.66
CA GLN A 34 4.08 1.14 -6.99
C GLN A 34 4.65 -0.28 -6.98
N ILE A 35 5.34 -0.69 -8.06
CA ILE A 35 6.05 -1.99 -8.09
C ILE A 35 7.18 -2.00 -7.06
N SER A 36 7.89 -0.89 -6.89
CA SER A 36 8.95 -0.76 -5.89
C SER A 36 8.38 -0.84 -4.47
N GLU A 37 7.27 -0.17 -4.20
CA GLU A 37 6.56 -0.26 -2.91
C GLU A 37 6.11 -1.69 -2.61
N LEU A 38 5.43 -2.34 -3.56
CA LEU A 38 5.00 -3.73 -3.42
C LEU A 38 6.18 -4.66 -3.09
N ARG A 39 7.30 -4.47 -3.78
CA ARG A 39 8.52 -5.24 -3.52
C ARG A 39 9.05 -4.98 -2.11
N ASN A 40 9.09 -3.73 -1.67
CA ASN A 40 9.57 -3.36 -0.34
C ASN A 40 8.70 -3.97 0.77
N ILE A 41 7.38 -4.02 0.59
CA ILE A 41 6.49 -4.76 1.49
C ILE A 41 6.83 -6.24 1.48
N ALA A 42 6.94 -6.84 0.28
CA ALA A 42 7.13 -8.28 0.13
C ALA A 42 8.47 -8.77 0.69
N THR A 43 9.55 -7.99 0.55
CA THR A 43 10.88 -8.33 1.06
C THR A 43 11.08 -8.00 2.53
N GLY A 44 10.12 -7.30 3.16
CA GLY A 44 10.20 -6.88 4.56
C GLY A 44 11.02 -5.63 4.80
N LEU A 45 11.38 -4.87 3.75
CA LEU A 45 12.05 -3.58 3.92
C LEU A 45 11.17 -2.61 4.72
N TYR A 46 9.85 -2.75 4.60
CA TYR A 46 8.86 -1.99 5.35
C TYR A 46 8.33 -2.73 6.58
N SER A 47 9.13 -3.67 7.14
CA SER A 47 8.73 -4.31 8.40
C SER A 47 8.46 -3.27 9.49
N PRO A 48 7.45 -3.45 10.31
CA PRO A 48 6.61 -4.63 10.45
C PRO A 48 5.36 -4.66 9.56
N LEU A 49 5.22 -3.76 8.58
CA LEU A 49 4.04 -3.71 7.74
C LEU A 49 3.91 -5.01 6.92
N THR A 50 2.73 -5.60 6.94
CA THR A 50 2.38 -6.78 6.16
C THR A 50 1.65 -6.45 4.86
N GLY A 51 1.32 -5.17 4.66
CA GLY A 51 0.60 -4.62 3.53
C GLY A 51 0.51 -3.11 3.64
N TYR A 52 -0.42 -2.52 2.92
CA TYR A 52 -0.76 -1.11 3.04
C TYR A 52 -1.50 -0.83 4.34
N LEU A 53 -1.46 0.41 4.82
CA LEU A 53 -2.05 0.81 6.09
C LEU A 53 -3.58 0.73 6.03
N ASN A 54 -4.19 0.25 7.10
CA ASN A 54 -5.62 0.43 7.37
C ASN A 54 -5.90 1.87 7.83
N GLN A 55 -7.16 2.24 7.98
CA GLN A 55 -7.56 3.58 8.36
C GLN A 55 -6.97 4.01 9.70
N GLU A 56 -6.99 3.14 10.71
CA GLU A 56 -6.47 3.43 12.06
C GLU A 56 -4.98 3.77 12.04
N ASP A 57 -4.17 2.95 11.37
CA ASP A 57 -2.73 3.20 11.21
C ASP A 57 -2.48 4.46 10.38
N TYR A 58 -3.24 4.68 9.30
CA TYR A 58 -3.14 5.88 8.47
C TYR A 58 -3.37 7.16 9.27
N GLU A 59 -4.47 7.24 10.02
CA GLU A 59 -4.80 8.40 10.86
C GLU A 59 -3.77 8.63 11.97
N SER A 60 -3.30 7.54 12.57
CA SER A 60 -2.25 7.58 13.58
C SER A 60 -0.92 8.11 13.02
N VAL A 61 -0.52 7.65 11.83
CA VAL A 61 0.70 8.13 11.16
C VAL A 61 0.58 9.62 10.82
N LEU A 62 -0.54 10.06 10.25
CA LEU A 62 -0.76 11.48 9.94
C LEU A 62 -0.75 12.39 11.17
N SER A 63 -1.25 11.92 12.30
CA SER A 63 -1.38 12.74 13.52
C SER A 63 -0.19 12.66 14.45
N ARG A 64 0.47 11.51 14.54
CA ARG A 64 1.47 11.21 15.56
C ARG A 64 2.81 10.68 15.04
N ILE A 65 2.93 10.48 13.70
CA ILE A 65 4.12 9.88 13.07
C ILE A 65 4.42 8.49 13.66
N ARG A 66 3.35 7.73 13.96
CA ARG A 66 3.41 6.39 14.57
C ARG A 66 2.26 5.53 14.07
N LEU A 67 2.50 4.23 13.96
CA LEU A 67 1.42 3.26 13.80
C LEU A 67 0.51 3.26 15.04
N ALA A 68 -0.67 2.69 14.94
CA ALA A 68 -1.63 2.60 16.04
C ALA A 68 -1.04 1.92 17.29
N ASN A 69 -0.17 0.94 17.09
CA ASN A 69 0.56 0.25 18.17
C ASN A 69 1.70 1.09 18.82
N GLY A 70 1.89 2.34 18.38
CA GLY A 70 2.89 3.26 18.91
C GLY A 70 4.27 3.19 18.26
N LEU A 71 4.49 2.27 17.32
CA LEU A 71 5.77 2.14 16.64
C LEU A 71 6.02 3.35 15.72
N PRO A 72 7.21 3.99 15.74
CA PRO A 72 7.50 5.11 14.85
C PRO A 72 7.35 4.74 13.36
N TRP A 73 6.60 5.55 12.64
CA TRP A 73 6.40 5.39 11.20
C TRP A 73 6.11 6.75 10.56
N SER A 74 6.92 7.18 9.60
CA SER A 74 6.95 8.59 9.17
C SER A 74 6.05 8.92 7.99
N ILE A 75 5.77 7.96 7.10
CA ILE A 75 5.02 8.20 5.87
C ILE A 75 3.88 7.19 5.77
N PRO A 76 2.62 7.62 5.54
CA PRO A 76 1.52 6.70 5.35
C PRO A 76 1.66 5.95 4.01
N LEU A 77 1.75 4.63 4.08
CA LEU A 77 1.82 3.74 2.93
C LEU A 77 0.42 3.27 2.59
N VAL A 78 -0.17 3.82 1.53
CA VAL A 78 -1.55 3.53 1.11
C VAL A 78 -1.60 3.08 -0.34
N PHE A 79 -2.57 2.23 -0.70
CA PHE A 79 -2.81 1.84 -2.08
C PHE A 79 -3.93 2.70 -2.67
N PRO A 80 -3.61 3.67 -3.55
CA PRO A 80 -4.63 4.56 -4.10
C PRO A 80 -5.51 3.84 -5.12
N LEU A 81 -6.82 4.03 -5.00
CA LEU A 81 -7.78 3.58 -5.98
C LEU A 81 -8.58 4.76 -6.53
N PRO A 82 -8.83 4.80 -7.85
CA PRO A 82 -9.72 5.81 -8.43
C PRO A 82 -11.16 5.58 -7.95
N LYS A 83 -11.94 6.66 -7.82
CA LYS A 83 -13.35 6.59 -7.39
C LYS A 83 -14.20 5.61 -8.22
N THR A 84 -13.90 5.45 -9.50
CA THR A 84 -14.57 4.49 -10.39
C THR A 84 -14.41 3.03 -9.97
N LYS A 85 -13.37 2.71 -9.18
CA LYS A 85 -13.11 1.36 -8.65
C LYS A 85 -13.59 1.16 -7.22
N TRP A 86 -13.98 2.24 -6.54
CA TRP A 86 -14.38 2.21 -5.13
C TRP A 86 -15.49 1.20 -4.83
N THR A 87 -16.55 1.22 -5.63
CA THR A 87 -17.70 0.32 -5.45
C THR A 87 -17.37 -1.15 -5.74
N GLN A 88 -16.40 -1.39 -6.62
CA GLN A 88 -15.96 -2.73 -6.99
C GLN A 88 -15.05 -3.35 -5.92
N ALA A 89 -14.24 -2.55 -5.22
CA ALA A 89 -13.38 -3.01 -4.14
C ALA A 89 -14.22 -3.30 -2.89
N GLN A 90 -14.60 -4.54 -2.70
CA GLN A 90 -15.35 -4.98 -1.51
C GLN A 90 -14.39 -5.56 -0.47
N ILE A 91 -14.68 -5.34 0.82
CA ILE A 91 -13.91 -5.96 1.89
C ILE A 91 -14.03 -7.49 1.77
N GLY A 92 -12.90 -8.18 1.83
CA GLY A 92 -12.79 -9.62 1.62
C GLY A 92 -12.51 -10.03 0.18
N SER A 93 -12.66 -9.12 -0.81
CA SER A 93 -12.29 -9.39 -2.20
C SER A 93 -10.80 -9.22 -2.47
N GLN A 94 -10.35 -9.66 -3.63
CA GLN A 94 -8.96 -9.58 -4.07
C GLN A 94 -8.80 -8.70 -5.29
N ILE A 95 -7.70 -7.96 -5.33
CA ILE A 95 -7.24 -7.17 -6.49
C ILE A 95 -5.97 -7.82 -7.03
N LEU A 96 -5.93 -8.12 -8.32
CA LEU A 96 -4.73 -8.62 -8.97
C LEU A 96 -3.81 -7.45 -9.34
N LEU A 97 -2.58 -7.51 -8.85
CA LEU A 97 -1.56 -6.51 -9.14
C LEU A 97 -0.65 -7.03 -10.27
N LYS A 98 -0.66 -6.33 -11.39
CA LYS A 98 0.02 -6.76 -12.62
C LYS A 98 1.01 -5.71 -13.13
N GLU A 99 1.92 -6.17 -13.98
CA GLU A 99 2.82 -5.35 -14.79
C GLU A 99 2.76 -5.83 -16.23
N THR A 100 2.77 -4.92 -17.19
CA THR A 100 3.00 -5.28 -18.59
C THR A 100 4.48 -5.15 -18.89
N ARG A 101 5.14 -6.26 -19.21
CA ARG A 101 6.55 -6.31 -19.60
C ARG A 101 6.71 -6.98 -20.94
N LYS A 102 7.29 -6.25 -21.91
CA LYS A 102 7.49 -6.73 -23.29
C LYS A 102 6.21 -7.29 -23.92
N GLY A 103 5.08 -6.60 -23.72
CA GLY A 103 3.76 -7.00 -24.25
C GLY A 103 3.13 -8.21 -23.56
N LYS A 104 3.65 -8.65 -22.43
CA LYS A 104 3.07 -9.74 -21.63
C LYS A 104 2.67 -9.24 -20.23
N ASP A 105 1.51 -9.64 -19.80
CA ASP A 105 1.02 -9.34 -18.46
C ASP A 105 1.57 -10.35 -17.45
N ILE A 106 2.20 -9.81 -16.43
CA ILE A 106 2.83 -10.57 -15.35
C ILE A 106 2.09 -10.26 -14.05
N LEU A 107 1.59 -11.30 -13.38
CA LEU A 107 1.05 -11.16 -12.04
C LEU A 107 2.20 -10.96 -11.05
N LEU A 108 2.19 -9.83 -10.35
CA LEU A 108 3.19 -9.47 -9.35
C LEU A 108 2.74 -9.80 -7.92
N GLY A 109 1.43 -9.72 -7.67
CA GLY A 109 0.88 -9.97 -6.36
C GLY A 109 -0.64 -9.96 -6.34
N VAL A 110 -1.19 -10.31 -5.18
CA VAL A 110 -2.61 -10.25 -4.88
C VAL A 110 -2.78 -9.39 -3.64
N LEU A 111 -3.61 -8.37 -3.75
CA LEU A 111 -3.98 -7.49 -2.65
C LEU A 111 -5.35 -7.91 -2.12
N GLU A 112 -5.40 -8.35 -0.86
CA GLU A 112 -6.66 -8.60 -0.15
C GLU A 112 -7.20 -7.28 0.40
N VAL A 113 -8.44 -6.96 0.08
CA VAL A 113 -9.11 -5.75 0.57
C VAL A 113 -9.60 -6.01 1.98
N SER A 114 -8.79 -5.68 2.98
CA SER A 114 -9.15 -5.82 4.41
C SER A 114 -9.80 -4.54 4.97
N ASP A 115 -9.50 -3.41 4.36
CA ASP A 115 -10.04 -2.10 4.75
C ASP A 115 -10.10 -1.16 3.53
N LYS A 116 -10.97 -0.17 3.55
CA LYS A 116 -11.04 0.90 2.56
C LYS A 116 -11.59 2.18 3.17
N TYR A 117 -10.96 3.30 2.88
CA TYR A 117 -11.31 4.61 3.42
C TYR A 117 -10.99 5.72 2.43
N GLU A 118 -11.64 6.86 2.58
CA GLU A 118 -11.35 8.04 1.77
C GLU A 118 -10.22 8.84 2.40
N ILE A 119 -9.36 9.37 1.53
CA ILE A 119 -8.24 10.23 1.92
C ILE A 119 -8.59 11.66 1.52
N ASP A 120 -8.64 12.56 2.49
CA ASP A 120 -8.67 13.98 2.21
C ASP A 120 -7.29 14.45 1.76
N ARG A 121 -7.21 14.86 0.49
CA ARG A 121 -5.95 15.22 -0.15
C ARG A 121 -5.29 16.44 0.49
N GLU A 122 -6.05 17.43 0.92
CA GLU A 122 -5.50 18.63 1.55
C GLU A 122 -4.87 18.29 2.90
N THR A 123 -5.59 17.54 3.72
CA THR A 123 -5.05 17.05 5.00
C THR A 123 -3.81 16.20 4.80
N TYR A 124 -3.84 15.28 3.83
CA TYR A 124 -2.69 14.43 3.51
C TYR A 124 -1.46 15.29 3.11
N CYS A 125 -1.61 16.15 2.12
CA CYS A 125 -0.51 16.99 1.62
C CYS A 125 0.03 17.92 2.73
N GLY A 126 -0.85 18.55 3.49
CA GLY A 126 -0.46 19.42 4.60
C GLY A 126 0.31 18.69 5.70
N LYS A 127 -0.08 17.46 6.02
CA LYS A 127 0.58 16.67 7.07
C LYS A 127 1.88 16.01 6.60
N VAL A 128 1.90 15.47 5.36
CA VAL A 128 3.04 14.71 4.86
C VAL A 128 4.11 15.63 4.28
N TYR A 129 3.72 16.64 3.51
CA TYR A 129 4.66 17.53 2.81
C TYR A 129 4.78 18.94 3.43
N GLY A 130 3.93 19.26 4.39
CA GLY A 130 3.87 20.61 4.98
C GLY A 130 3.29 21.67 4.04
N THR A 131 2.81 21.28 2.87
CA THR A 131 2.25 22.18 1.85
C THR A 131 1.25 21.46 0.97
N CYS A 132 0.29 22.24 0.44
CA CYS A 132 -0.63 21.79 -0.62
C CYS A 132 -0.32 22.46 -1.97
N ASP A 133 0.84 23.13 -2.09
CA ASP A 133 1.25 23.81 -3.31
C ASP A 133 1.47 22.76 -4.44
N LYS A 134 0.78 22.98 -5.55
CA LYS A 134 0.88 22.11 -6.74
C LYS A 134 2.26 22.16 -7.42
N SER A 135 3.13 23.10 -7.07
CA SER A 135 4.52 23.10 -7.53
C SER A 135 5.39 22.07 -6.80
N HIS A 136 4.96 21.59 -5.64
CA HIS A 136 5.68 20.57 -4.87
C HIS A 136 5.55 19.19 -5.53
N PRO A 137 6.65 18.48 -5.85
CA PRO A 137 6.60 17.19 -6.55
C PRO A 137 5.70 16.14 -5.90
N GLY A 138 5.70 16.04 -4.57
CA GLY A 138 4.86 15.11 -3.83
C GLY A 138 3.36 15.45 -3.85
N VAL A 139 2.99 16.69 -4.14
CA VAL A 139 1.59 17.13 -4.26
C VAL A 139 1.05 16.85 -5.66
N GLN A 140 1.93 16.69 -6.66
CA GLN A 140 1.55 16.39 -8.04
C GLN A 140 1.19 14.92 -8.25
N LEU A 141 1.62 14.04 -7.36
CA LEU A 141 1.31 12.61 -7.35
C LEU A 141 -0.11 12.39 -6.76
#